data_340009d8464422e2eedc1ad696d4d48c
#
_entry.id   340009d8464422e2eedc1ad696d4d48c
#
_cell.length_a   1.000
_cell.length_b   1.000
_cell.length_c   1.000
_cell.angle_alpha   90.00
_cell.angle_beta   90.00
_cell.angle_gamma   90.00
#
_symmetry.space_group_name_H-M   'P 1'
#
loop_
_entity.id
_entity.type
_entity.pdbx_description
1 polymer ?
#
loop_
_entity_poly.entity_id
_entity_poly.type
_entity_poly.pdbx_seq_one_letter_code
_entity_poly.pdbx_strand_id
1 'polypeptide(L)'
;MKNDTQGKQPGPARGQSQSSDRFLERMLSGMSHPNVPLPRPRPVSEAPYQPLRELRLSPGTRYHLPDPAPVGEVKADSPALAVMTDLTKVTPITTRSLATIDEANRTMMSRAVRALFVVDDHRVILGIVTSTDIVGEKPIQFAHQRGIRHDEVVVRDIMTPAERLETMELDEVMHARVGDVVATLRVSGRQHALVVERSSSSARQTVRGIFSITQIARQLGLPPQPVHDIDRTFVEIMAAITR
;
A
#
# COMPACT_ATOMS: atom_id res chain seq x y z
N MET A 1 25.80 46.74 56.40
CA MET A 1 25.08 45.80 57.23
C MET A 1 25.01 44.48 56.50
N LYS A 2 25.72 43.55 57.05
CA LYS A 2 25.80 42.12 56.83
C LYS A 2 24.44 41.44 56.88
N ASN A 3 24.19 40.49 56.03
CA ASN A 3 23.65 39.19 56.47
C ASN A 3 23.86 38.14 55.40
N ASP A 4 24.74 37.21 55.73
CA ASP A 4 24.94 35.90 55.15
C ASP A 4 23.71 35.01 55.43
N THR A 5 23.24 34.26 54.42
CA THR A 5 22.48 33.04 54.73
C THR A 5 22.87 31.96 53.70
N GLN A 6 23.73 31.07 54.16
CA GLN A 6 24.04 29.79 53.51
C GLN A 6 22.78 28.91 53.50
N GLY A 7 22.39 28.48 52.33
CA GLY A 7 21.32 27.48 52.08
C GLY A 7 21.93 26.17 51.59
N LYS A 8 21.86 25.20 52.43
CA LYS A 8 22.24 23.80 52.40
C LYS A 8 21.75 23.07 51.17
N GLN A 9 22.62 22.40 50.41
CA GLN A 9 22.29 21.40 49.40
C GLN A 9 21.82 20.11 50.09
N PRO A 10 20.73 19.43 49.63
CA PRO A 10 20.45 18.08 50.00
C PRO A 10 21.16 17.08 49.10
N GLY A 11 21.81 16.10 49.69
CA GLY A 11 22.53 15.02 49.02
C GLY A 11 21.63 14.03 48.31
N PRO A 12 22.20 13.13 47.46
CA PRO A 12 21.46 12.25 46.63
C PRO A 12 20.78 11.11 47.42
N ALA A 13 19.49 10.95 47.21
CA ALA A 13 18.72 9.82 47.71
C ALA A 13 19.15 8.52 46.97
N ARG A 14 19.91 7.69 47.68
CA ARG A 14 20.09 6.27 47.37
C ARG A 14 18.84 5.52 47.77
N GLY A 15 18.19 4.81 46.87
CA GLY A 15 17.27 3.76 47.25
C GLY A 15 16.00 3.64 46.42
N GLN A 16 16.09 3.26 45.13
CA GLN A 16 14.95 2.68 44.39
C GLN A 16 15.37 1.85 43.15
N SER A 17 16.61 1.39 43.07
CA SER A 17 17.10 0.59 41.91
C SER A 17 17.11 -0.93 42.13
N GLN A 18 16.81 -1.43 43.34
CA GLN A 18 16.94 -2.88 43.61
C GLN A 18 15.64 -3.68 43.49
N SER A 19 14.51 -3.02 43.27
CA SER A 19 13.21 -3.73 43.15
C SER A 19 12.90 -4.19 41.73
N SER A 20 13.37 -3.45 40.70
CA SER A 20 13.08 -3.76 39.29
C SER A 20 13.95 -4.91 38.75
N ASP A 21 15.19 -5.02 39.18
CA ASP A 21 16.08 -6.07 38.70
C ASP A 21 15.69 -7.45 39.25
N ARG A 22 15.21 -7.54 40.49
CA ARG A 22 14.71 -8.82 41.03
C ARG A 22 13.40 -9.29 40.41
N PHE A 23 12.60 -8.40 39.85
CA PHE A 23 11.36 -8.77 39.17
C PHE A 23 11.66 -9.35 37.78
N LEU A 24 12.62 -8.79 37.06
CA LEU A 24 13.07 -9.27 35.76
C LEU A 24 13.80 -10.62 35.87
N GLU A 25 14.66 -10.80 36.87
CA GLU A 25 15.32 -12.10 37.10
C GLU A 25 14.31 -13.22 37.45
N ARG A 26 13.24 -12.92 38.15
CA ARG A 26 12.20 -13.89 38.50
C ARG A 26 11.31 -14.26 37.31
N MET A 27 11.08 -13.36 36.34
CA MET A 27 10.37 -13.67 35.10
C MET A 27 11.21 -14.50 34.13
N LEU A 28 12.52 -14.33 34.11
CA LEU A 28 13.42 -15.07 33.21
C LEU A 28 13.74 -16.48 33.73
N SER A 29 13.63 -16.74 35.05
CA SER A 29 13.90 -18.05 35.65
C SER A 29 12.75 -19.06 35.51
N GLY A 30 11.58 -18.65 35.04
CA GLY A 30 10.37 -19.49 34.91
C GLY A 30 10.12 -20.09 33.53
N MET A 31 10.88 -19.73 32.52
CA MET A 31 10.74 -20.26 31.16
C MET A 31 11.86 -21.27 30.84
N SER A 32 11.72 -22.49 31.36
CA SER A 32 12.44 -23.64 30.80
C SER A 32 11.91 -23.89 29.39
N HIS A 33 12.52 -23.25 28.40
CA HIS A 33 12.32 -23.67 27.04
C HIS A 33 12.94 -25.05 26.87
N PRO A 34 12.24 -26.02 26.27
CA PRO A 34 12.88 -27.29 25.92
C PRO A 34 14.07 -26.93 25.03
N ASN A 35 15.23 -27.40 25.44
CA ASN A 35 16.50 -27.26 24.73
C ASN A 35 16.39 -28.00 23.38
N VAL A 36 15.75 -27.33 22.38
CA VAL A 36 15.77 -27.82 21.01
C VAL A 36 17.16 -27.46 20.48
N PRO A 37 18.02 -28.40 20.21
CA PRO A 37 19.34 -28.11 19.67
C PRO A 37 19.14 -27.41 18.33
N LEU A 38 19.63 -26.16 18.24
CA LEU A 38 19.70 -25.44 16.98
C LEU A 38 20.37 -26.35 15.96
N PRO A 39 19.80 -26.51 14.76
CA PRO A 39 20.43 -27.27 13.70
C PRO A 39 21.82 -26.69 13.47
N ARG A 40 22.83 -27.55 13.59
CA ARG A 40 24.21 -27.11 13.32
C ARG A 40 24.24 -26.53 11.93
N PRO A 41 24.87 -25.35 11.75
CA PRO A 41 25.02 -24.77 10.42
C PRO A 41 25.72 -25.85 9.57
N ARG A 42 25.12 -26.18 8.45
CA ARG A 42 25.75 -27.06 7.48
C ARG A 42 27.11 -26.44 7.13
N PRO A 43 28.19 -27.19 7.10
CA PRO A 43 29.45 -26.67 6.64
C PRO A 43 29.22 -26.10 5.26
N VAL A 44 29.45 -24.79 5.10
CA VAL A 44 29.48 -24.13 3.80
C VAL A 44 30.60 -24.84 3.06
N SER A 45 30.24 -25.67 2.09
CA SER A 45 31.22 -26.29 1.21
C SER A 45 31.95 -25.13 0.53
N GLU A 46 33.22 -24.99 0.84
CA GLU A 46 34.13 -24.06 0.16
C GLU A 46 34.48 -24.58 -1.24
N ALA A 47 33.51 -25.11 -1.97
CA ALA A 47 33.73 -25.42 -3.36
C ALA A 47 33.85 -24.08 -4.11
N PRO A 48 34.99 -23.80 -4.72
CA PRO A 48 35.15 -22.55 -5.46
C PRO A 48 34.08 -22.49 -6.54
N TYR A 49 33.35 -21.37 -6.56
CA TYR A 49 32.37 -21.13 -7.61
C TYR A 49 33.05 -21.24 -8.96
N GLN A 50 32.52 -22.12 -9.83
CA GLN A 50 33.03 -22.25 -11.20
C GLN A 50 32.18 -21.39 -12.12
N PRO A 51 32.80 -20.63 -13.03
CA PRO A 51 32.08 -19.85 -14.02
C PRO A 51 31.30 -20.81 -14.95
N LEU A 52 30.07 -20.42 -15.30
CA LEU A 52 29.27 -21.14 -16.26
C LEU A 52 29.86 -20.94 -17.68
N ARG A 53 29.65 -21.93 -18.54
CA ARG A 53 30.04 -21.82 -19.92
C ARG A 53 29.17 -20.79 -20.64
N GLU A 54 29.82 -19.79 -21.21
CA GLU A 54 29.15 -18.81 -22.06
C GLU A 54 29.01 -19.35 -23.50
N LEU A 55 27.85 -19.08 -24.11
CA LEU A 55 27.56 -19.40 -25.48
C LEU A 55 27.24 -18.12 -26.24
N ARG A 56 27.62 -18.05 -27.51
CA ARG A 56 27.21 -16.97 -28.38
C ARG A 56 25.80 -17.20 -28.89
N LEU A 57 25.01 -16.12 -28.93
CA LEU A 57 23.66 -16.13 -29.45
C LEU A 57 23.70 -16.48 -30.96
N SER A 58 22.93 -17.45 -31.41
CA SER A 58 22.82 -17.81 -32.80
C SER A 58 21.92 -16.85 -33.59
N PRO A 59 22.21 -16.58 -34.89
CA PRO A 59 21.29 -15.79 -35.71
C PRO A 59 19.88 -16.42 -35.71
N GLY A 60 18.84 -15.60 -35.58
CA GLY A 60 17.46 -16.07 -35.59
C GLY A 60 16.93 -16.56 -34.22
N THR A 61 17.73 -16.48 -33.14
CA THR A 61 17.26 -16.79 -31.80
C THR A 61 16.10 -15.88 -31.42
N ARG A 62 14.99 -16.48 -30.94
CA ARG A 62 13.80 -15.77 -30.47
C ARG A 62 13.78 -15.81 -28.95
N TYR A 63 13.06 -14.88 -28.35
CA TYR A 63 12.77 -14.89 -26.92
C TYR A 63 11.42 -15.55 -26.66
N HIS A 64 11.26 -16.16 -25.49
CA HIS A 64 9.97 -16.63 -25.04
C HIS A 64 9.10 -15.41 -24.70
N LEU A 65 7.97 -15.29 -25.37
CA LEU A 65 6.88 -14.47 -24.85
C LEU A 65 6.30 -15.29 -23.69
N PRO A 66 6.12 -14.70 -22.49
CA PRO A 66 5.30 -15.36 -21.48
C PRO A 66 3.98 -15.67 -22.17
N ASP A 67 3.58 -16.94 -22.17
CA ASP A 67 2.19 -17.25 -22.41
C ASP A 67 1.42 -16.31 -21.51
N PRO A 68 0.50 -15.48 -22.05
CA PRO A 68 -0.46 -14.85 -21.17
C PRO A 68 -1.06 -16.05 -20.46
N ALA A 69 -0.65 -16.28 -19.19
CA ALA A 69 -1.33 -17.29 -18.37
C ALA A 69 -2.79 -17.06 -18.67
N PRO A 70 -3.57 -18.08 -19.07
CA PRO A 70 -4.95 -17.85 -19.32
C PRO A 70 -5.45 -17.20 -18.03
N VAL A 71 -5.55 -15.89 -18.04
CA VAL A 71 -6.34 -15.15 -17.09
C VAL A 71 -7.68 -15.72 -17.41
N GLY A 72 -8.09 -16.73 -16.61
CA GLY A 72 -9.33 -17.41 -16.86
C GLY A 72 -10.32 -16.28 -17.02
N GLU A 73 -10.94 -16.22 -18.19
CA GLU A 73 -11.70 -15.07 -18.68
C GLU A 73 -12.52 -14.51 -17.51
N VAL A 74 -12.06 -13.40 -16.94
CA VAL A 74 -12.72 -12.81 -15.78
C VAL A 74 -14.11 -12.38 -16.23
N LYS A 75 -15.13 -12.86 -15.53
CA LYS A 75 -16.55 -12.56 -15.80
C LYS A 75 -17.16 -11.84 -14.60
N ALA A 76 -18.34 -11.30 -14.78
CA ALA A 76 -19.09 -10.68 -13.69
C ALA A 76 -19.25 -11.59 -12.47
N ASP A 77 -19.49 -12.87 -12.71
CA ASP A 77 -19.68 -13.88 -11.68
C ASP A 77 -18.38 -14.47 -11.10
N SER A 78 -17.23 -14.06 -11.63
CA SER A 78 -15.94 -14.46 -11.07
C SER A 78 -15.77 -13.90 -9.64
N PRO A 79 -15.06 -14.62 -8.76
CA PRO A 79 -14.78 -14.12 -7.40
C PRO A 79 -14.11 -12.75 -7.45
N ALA A 80 -14.52 -11.82 -6.59
CA ALA A 80 -13.99 -10.47 -6.52
C ALA A 80 -12.46 -10.45 -6.30
N LEU A 81 -11.95 -11.40 -5.53
CA LEU A 81 -10.51 -11.55 -5.30
C LEU A 81 -9.69 -11.72 -6.58
N ALA A 82 -10.27 -12.24 -7.66
CA ALA A 82 -9.59 -12.42 -8.94
C ALA A 82 -9.14 -11.08 -9.58
N VAL A 83 -9.84 -10.00 -9.27
CA VAL A 83 -9.56 -8.65 -9.81
C VAL A 83 -8.97 -7.69 -8.79
N MET A 84 -8.77 -8.14 -7.54
CA MET A 84 -8.14 -7.37 -6.49
C MET A 84 -6.62 -7.33 -6.65
N THR A 85 -6.03 -6.15 -6.58
CA THR A 85 -4.58 -6.03 -6.37
C THR A 85 -4.28 -6.34 -4.90
N ASP A 86 -3.71 -7.51 -4.66
CA ASP A 86 -3.42 -8.04 -3.33
C ASP A 86 -2.07 -7.49 -2.82
N LEU A 87 -2.10 -6.68 -1.78
CA LEU A 87 -0.92 -6.03 -1.20
C LEU A 87 -0.02 -6.98 -0.40
N THR A 88 -0.42 -8.22 -0.20
CA THR A 88 0.50 -9.25 0.30
C THR A 88 1.39 -9.83 -0.80
N LYS A 89 1.01 -9.64 -2.06
CA LYS A 89 1.74 -10.12 -3.24
C LYS A 89 2.46 -9.00 -3.99
N VAL A 90 1.95 -7.77 -3.87
CA VAL A 90 2.47 -6.61 -4.60
C VAL A 90 2.74 -5.47 -3.63
N THR A 91 3.95 -4.92 -3.67
CA THR A 91 4.29 -3.75 -2.85
C THR A 91 3.54 -2.52 -3.34
N PRO A 92 2.77 -1.84 -2.49
CA PRO A 92 2.07 -0.62 -2.86
C PRO A 92 3.06 0.49 -3.24
N ILE A 93 2.70 1.28 -4.23
CA ILE A 93 3.47 2.47 -4.57
C ILE A 93 2.97 3.62 -3.70
N THR A 94 3.91 4.30 -3.04
CA THR A 94 3.61 5.34 -2.06
C THR A 94 4.24 6.66 -2.45
N THR A 95 3.73 7.74 -1.88
CA THR A 95 4.31 9.08 -1.94
C THR A 95 4.19 9.77 -0.58
N ARG A 96 4.90 10.87 -0.40
CA ARG A 96 4.81 11.69 0.82
C ARG A 96 3.78 12.81 0.62
N SER A 97 3.18 13.26 1.71
CA SER A 97 2.18 14.32 1.69
C SER A 97 2.70 15.68 1.16
N LEU A 98 4.00 15.94 1.36
CA LEU A 98 4.68 17.16 0.90
C LEU A 98 5.37 17.02 -0.47
N ALA A 99 5.27 15.88 -1.12
CA ALA A 99 5.74 15.72 -2.49
C ALA A 99 4.94 16.64 -3.42
N THR A 100 5.57 17.17 -4.45
CA THR A 100 4.85 17.96 -5.46
C THR A 100 3.94 17.07 -6.29
N ILE A 101 2.89 17.64 -6.86
CA ILE A 101 1.99 16.90 -7.76
C ILE A 101 2.72 16.38 -8.99
N ASP A 102 3.74 17.09 -9.47
CA ASP A 102 4.57 16.66 -10.60
C ASP A 102 5.42 15.42 -10.25
N GLU A 103 5.98 15.36 -9.04
CA GLU A 103 6.70 14.16 -8.55
C GLU A 103 5.78 12.96 -8.44
N ALA A 104 4.58 13.17 -7.89
CA ALA A 104 3.57 12.13 -7.79
C ALA A 104 3.14 11.63 -9.18
N ASN A 105 2.92 12.53 -10.14
CA ASN A 105 2.57 12.20 -11.52
C ASN A 105 3.68 11.39 -12.21
N ARG A 106 4.93 11.84 -12.10
CA ARG A 106 6.09 11.10 -12.64
C ARG A 106 6.21 9.70 -12.03
N THR A 107 5.93 9.56 -10.73
CA THR A 107 5.92 8.26 -10.05
C THR A 107 4.81 7.36 -10.63
N MET A 108 3.60 7.88 -10.81
CA MET A 108 2.49 7.13 -11.41
C MET A 108 2.84 6.66 -12.82
N MET A 109 3.39 7.54 -13.65
CA MET A 109 3.78 7.20 -15.02
C MET A 109 4.89 6.14 -15.06
N SER A 110 5.96 6.31 -14.29
CA SER A 110 7.12 5.41 -14.27
C SER A 110 6.77 4.01 -13.72
N ARG A 111 5.78 3.92 -12.84
CA ARG A 111 5.31 2.67 -12.24
C ARG A 111 4.07 2.09 -12.90
N ALA A 112 3.56 2.75 -13.94
CA ALA A 112 2.33 2.37 -14.65
C ALA A 112 1.12 2.17 -13.72
N VAL A 113 1.01 3.01 -12.67
CA VAL A 113 -0.10 3.02 -11.71
C VAL A 113 -0.88 4.34 -11.81
N ARG A 114 -2.13 4.34 -11.36
CA ARG A 114 -3.01 5.51 -11.39
C ARG A 114 -3.39 6.03 -10.00
N ALA A 115 -2.86 5.42 -8.97
CA ALA A 115 -3.08 5.82 -7.59
C ALA A 115 -1.82 5.56 -6.76
N LEU A 116 -1.54 6.44 -5.80
CA LEU A 116 -0.48 6.30 -4.83
C LEU A 116 -1.07 6.41 -3.42
N PHE A 117 -0.62 5.56 -2.52
CA PHE A 117 -0.87 5.79 -1.10
C PHE A 117 -0.02 6.96 -0.62
N VAL A 118 -0.64 7.89 0.07
CA VAL A 118 0.06 8.97 0.76
C VAL A 118 0.35 8.50 2.17
N VAL A 119 1.62 8.43 2.55
CA VAL A 119 2.01 7.87 3.84
C VAL A 119 2.94 8.80 4.61
N ASP A 120 2.95 8.63 5.93
CA ASP A 120 3.93 9.25 6.82
C ASP A 120 5.24 8.44 6.91
N ASP A 121 6.17 8.88 7.76
CA ASP A 121 7.45 8.21 7.97
C ASP A 121 7.32 6.85 8.68
N HIS A 122 6.19 6.59 9.33
CA HIS A 122 5.85 5.31 9.98
C HIS A 122 5.03 4.38 9.08
N ARG A 123 4.85 4.76 7.79
CA ARG A 123 4.01 4.04 6.80
C ARG A 123 2.52 4.00 7.15
N VAL A 124 2.06 4.93 7.98
CA VAL A 124 0.63 5.11 8.22
C VAL A 124 0.02 5.81 7.00
N ILE A 125 -1.10 5.32 6.53
CA ILE A 125 -1.80 5.89 5.38
C ILE A 125 -2.49 7.19 5.82
N LEU A 126 -2.08 8.29 5.20
CA LEU A 126 -2.66 9.63 5.36
C LEU A 126 -3.78 9.88 4.35
N GLY A 127 -3.79 9.12 3.25
CA GLY A 127 -4.76 9.28 2.19
C GLY A 127 -4.34 8.56 0.91
N ILE A 128 -5.04 8.87 -0.18
CA ILE A 128 -4.74 8.40 -1.53
C ILE A 128 -4.77 9.59 -2.49
N VAL A 129 -3.85 9.61 -3.44
CA VAL A 129 -3.87 10.54 -4.57
C VAL A 129 -3.96 9.74 -5.87
N THR A 130 -4.84 10.17 -6.77
CA THR A 130 -5.05 9.51 -8.06
C THR A 130 -4.58 10.39 -9.21
N SER A 131 -4.41 9.77 -10.38
CA SER A 131 -4.09 10.52 -11.60
C SER A 131 -5.16 11.58 -11.93
N THR A 132 -6.43 11.28 -11.66
CA THR A 132 -7.53 12.23 -11.85
C THR A 132 -7.44 13.41 -10.90
N ASP A 133 -6.97 13.22 -9.67
CA ASP A 133 -6.74 14.32 -8.72
C ASP A 133 -5.66 15.27 -9.23
N ILE A 134 -4.61 14.73 -9.89
CA ILE A 134 -3.46 15.53 -10.37
C ILE A 134 -3.77 16.25 -11.68
N VAL A 135 -4.37 15.54 -12.65
CA VAL A 135 -4.59 16.12 -13.99
C VAL A 135 -5.95 16.81 -14.13
N GLY A 136 -6.82 16.68 -13.12
CA GLY A 136 -8.13 17.32 -13.08
C GLY A 136 -8.06 18.79 -12.64
N GLU A 137 -9.21 19.33 -12.27
CA GLU A 137 -9.34 20.73 -11.89
C GLU A 137 -8.84 21.05 -10.48
N LYS A 138 -8.70 20.06 -9.59
CA LYS A 138 -8.33 20.27 -8.18
C LYS A 138 -7.08 21.12 -7.99
N PRO A 139 -5.93 20.86 -8.68
CA PRO A 139 -4.73 21.65 -8.49
C PRO A 139 -4.90 23.11 -8.92
N ILE A 140 -5.60 23.34 -10.02
CA ILE A 140 -5.85 24.68 -10.55
C ILE A 140 -6.75 25.45 -9.59
N GLN A 141 -7.83 24.83 -9.12
CA GLN A 141 -8.75 25.46 -8.15
C GLN A 141 -8.05 25.78 -6.83
N PHE A 142 -7.24 24.85 -6.32
CA PHE A 142 -6.49 25.06 -5.09
C PHE A 142 -5.46 26.19 -5.21
N ALA A 143 -4.68 26.19 -6.29
CA ALA A 143 -3.67 27.22 -6.56
C ALA A 143 -4.33 28.61 -6.65
N HIS A 144 -5.45 28.71 -7.37
CA HIS A 144 -6.21 29.96 -7.49
C HIS A 144 -6.76 30.45 -6.14
N GLN A 145 -7.35 29.55 -5.34
CA GLN A 145 -7.92 29.91 -4.03
C GLN A 145 -6.85 30.36 -3.02
N ARG A 146 -5.63 29.83 -3.13
CA ARG A 146 -4.52 30.13 -2.23
C ARG A 146 -3.59 31.23 -2.75
N GLY A 147 -3.74 31.67 -3.99
CA GLY A 147 -2.87 32.65 -4.62
C GLY A 147 -1.43 32.15 -4.80
N ILE A 148 -1.26 30.84 -5.00
CA ILE A 148 0.03 30.18 -5.23
C ILE A 148 0.13 29.70 -6.67
N ARG A 149 1.35 29.33 -7.08
CA ARG A 149 1.58 28.75 -8.41
C ARG A 149 1.19 27.28 -8.43
N HIS A 150 0.86 26.76 -9.60
CA HIS A 150 0.49 25.36 -9.79
C HIS A 150 1.62 24.39 -9.35
N ASP A 151 2.87 24.74 -9.59
CA ASP A 151 4.05 23.94 -9.24
C ASP A 151 4.38 23.95 -7.72
N GLU A 152 3.72 24.82 -6.95
CA GLU A 152 3.81 24.87 -5.49
C GLU A 152 2.75 23.99 -4.80
N VAL A 153 1.78 23.45 -5.57
CA VAL A 153 0.76 22.55 -5.04
C VAL A 153 1.41 21.20 -4.68
N VAL A 154 1.14 20.73 -3.47
CA VAL A 154 1.64 19.45 -2.98
C VAL A 154 0.53 18.42 -2.84
N VAL A 155 0.92 17.15 -2.73
CA VAL A 155 -0.02 16.02 -2.70
C VAL A 155 -1.11 16.17 -1.64
N ARG A 156 -0.78 16.62 -0.42
CA ARG A 156 -1.76 16.79 0.67
C ARG A 156 -2.89 17.76 0.32
N ASP A 157 -2.65 18.67 -0.60
CA ASP A 157 -3.62 19.73 -0.94
C ASP A 157 -4.75 19.20 -1.81
N ILE A 158 -4.50 18.11 -2.54
CA ILE A 158 -5.43 17.54 -3.51
C ILE A 158 -5.82 16.09 -3.24
N MET A 159 -5.09 15.39 -2.38
CA MET A 159 -5.39 13.98 -2.03
C MET A 159 -6.77 13.82 -1.42
N THR A 160 -7.30 12.62 -1.49
CA THR A 160 -8.42 12.20 -0.64
C THR A 160 -7.84 11.74 0.70
N PRO A 161 -8.10 12.45 1.82
CA PRO A 161 -7.55 12.09 3.12
C PRO A 161 -8.17 10.77 3.64
N ALA A 162 -7.44 10.10 4.54
CA ALA A 162 -7.80 8.77 5.03
C ALA A 162 -9.21 8.72 5.65
N GLU A 163 -9.62 9.78 6.33
CA GLU A 163 -10.93 9.90 6.98
C GLU A 163 -12.11 9.94 6.00
N ARG A 164 -11.83 10.21 4.72
CA ARG A 164 -12.82 10.23 3.64
C ARG A 164 -12.74 9.01 2.73
N LEU A 165 -11.85 8.06 3.03
CA LEU A 165 -11.74 6.83 2.25
C LEU A 165 -12.79 5.84 2.73
N GLU A 166 -13.62 5.41 1.80
CA GLU A 166 -14.53 4.28 2.01
C GLU A 166 -13.77 2.99 1.70
N THR A 167 -14.01 1.98 2.52
CA THR A 167 -13.32 0.69 2.43
C THR A 167 -14.33 -0.44 2.42
N MET A 168 -13.96 -1.56 1.81
CA MET A 168 -14.69 -2.82 1.86
C MET A 168 -14.00 -3.74 2.86
N GLU A 169 -14.74 -4.51 3.62
CA GLU A 169 -14.14 -5.52 4.50
C GLU A 169 -13.73 -6.76 3.70
N LEU A 170 -12.56 -7.32 4.04
CA LEU A 170 -12.04 -8.49 3.33
C LEU A 170 -13.02 -9.67 3.39
N ASP A 171 -13.67 -9.88 4.53
CA ASP A 171 -14.62 -10.97 4.71
C ASP A 171 -15.83 -10.87 3.75
N GLU A 172 -16.32 -9.65 3.49
CA GLU A 172 -17.36 -9.42 2.50
C GLU A 172 -16.83 -9.67 1.08
N VAL A 173 -15.63 -9.17 0.77
CA VAL A 173 -14.98 -9.33 -0.53
C VAL A 173 -14.71 -10.79 -0.86
N MET A 174 -14.40 -11.63 0.11
CA MET A 174 -14.19 -13.07 -0.11
C MET A 174 -15.43 -13.79 -0.64
N HIS A 175 -16.63 -13.28 -0.37
CA HIS A 175 -17.89 -13.85 -0.82
C HIS A 175 -18.50 -13.08 -2.00
N ALA A 176 -17.93 -11.92 -2.35
CA ALA A 176 -18.41 -11.05 -3.42
C ALA A 176 -17.93 -11.52 -4.80
N ARG A 177 -18.64 -11.08 -5.83
CA ARG A 177 -18.31 -11.26 -7.23
C ARG A 177 -17.76 -9.96 -7.83
N VAL A 178 -17.12 -10.06 -8.97
CA VAL A 178 -16.63 -8.88 -9.73
C VAL A 178 -17.76 -7.87 -9.98
N GLY A 179 -18.96 -8.35 -10.35
CA GLY A 179 -20.13 -7.51 -10.57
C GLY A 179 -20.53 -6.69 -9.34
N ASP A 180 -20.42 -7.26 -8.13
CA ASP A 180 -20.75 -6.57 -6.87
C ASP A 180 -19.78 -5.43 -6.60
N VAL A 181 -18.46 -5.65 -6.85
CA VAL A 181 -17.43 -4.62 -6.74
C VAL A 181 -17.67 -3.48 -7.73
N VAL A 182 -18.00 -3.82 -8.99
CA VAL A 182 -18.30 -2.81 -10.03
C VAL A 182 -19.52 -1.98 -9.65
N ALA A 183 -20.59 -2.64 -9.15
CA ALA A 183 -21.79 -1.95 -8.69
C ALA A 183 -21.48 -1.00 -7.53
N THR A 184 -20.67 -1.42 -6.56
CA THR A 184 -20.26 -0.60 -5.42
C THR A 184 -19.44 0.62 -5.87
N LEU A 185 -18.44 0.42 -6.74
CA LEU A 185 -17.63 1.52 -7.29
C LEU A 185 -18.49 2.53 -8.06
N ARG A 186 -19.49 2.02 -8.83
CA ARG A 186 -20.42 2.87 -9.58
C ARG A 186 -21.28 3.72 -8.66
N VAL A 187 -21.88 3.12 -7.63
CA VAL A 187 -22.74 3.83 -6.67
C VAL A 187 -21.96 4.91 -5.92
N SER A 188 -20.72 4.62 -5.53
CA SER A 188 -19.85 5.58 -4.84
C SER A 188 -19.24 6.64 -5.78
N GLY A 189 -19.35 6.47 -7.11
CA GLY A 189 -18.71 7.36 -8.10
C GLY A 189 -17.18 7.32 -8.04
N ARG A 190 -16.59 6.23 -7.56
CA ARG A 190 -15.15 6.11 -7.32
C ARG A 190 -14.48 5.17 -8.31
N GLN A 191 -13.24 5.49 -8.64
CA GLN A 191 -12.41 4.63 -9.50
C GLN A 191 -11.67 3.54 -8.73
N HIS A 192 -11.49 3.73 -7.43
CA HIS A 192 -10.74 2.84 -6.56
C HIS A 192 -11.50 2.61 -5.26
N ALA A 193 -11.39 1.39 -4.73
CA ALA A 193 -11.83 1.06 -3.38
C ALA A 193 -10.74 0.27 -2.67
N LEU A 194 -10.53 0.58 -1.40
CA LEU A 194 -9.60 -0.15 -0.54
C LEU A 194 -10.30 -1.32 0.11
N VAL A 195 -9.59 -2.43 0.22
CA VAL A 195 -10.03 -3.59 1.00
C VAL A 195 -9.23 -3.62 2.28
N VAL A 196 -9.92 -3.68 3.42
CA VAL A 196 -9.31 -3.71 4.73
C VAL A 196 -9.55 -5.04 5.43
N GLU A 197 -8.56 -5.46 6.17
CA GLU A 197 -8.63 -6.59 7.08
C GLU A 197 -8.58 -6.07 8.51
N ARG A 198 -9.47 -6.56 9.36
CA ARG A 198 -9.46 -6.26 10.80
C ARG A 198 -8.74 -7.37 11.53
N SER A 199 -7.79 -7.02 12.36
CA SER A 199 -7.18 -8.00 13.26
C SER A 199 -8.19 -8.40 14.33
N SER A 200 -8.38 -9.70 14.52
CA SER A 200 -9.22 -10.24 15.60
C SER A 200 -8.71 -9.89 17.01
N SER A 201 -7.43 -9.54 17.12
CA SER A 201 -6.77 -9.22 18.40
C SER A 201 -6.62 -7.72 18.67
N SER A 202 -6.90 -6.86 17.69
CA SER A 202 -6.76 -5.41 17.85
C SER A 202 -7.78 -4.69 16.98
N ALA A 203 -8.22 -3.49 17.41
CA ALA A 203 -9.09 -2.63 16.60
C ALA A 203 -8.39 -2.03 15.37
N ARG A 204 -7.18 -2.47 15.04
CA ARG A 204 -6.39 -1.95 13.93
C ARG A 204 -6.87 -2.57 12.62
N GLN A 205 -7.08 -1.69 11.64
CA GLN A 205 -7.31 -2.07 10.26
C GLN A 205 -6.00 -2.06 9.48
N THR A 206 -5.85 -3.01 8.58
CA THR A 206 -4.73 -3.06 7.63
C THR A 206 -5.30 -3.11 6.22
N VAL A 207 -4.79 -2.30 5.32
CA VAL A 207 -5.20 -2.36 3.91
C VAL A 207 -4.62 -3.63 3.29
N ARG A 208 -5.52 -4.53 2.90
CA ARG A 208 -5.22 -5.83 2.33
C ARG A 208 -5.12 -5.80 0.82
N GLY A 209 -5.88 -4.94 0.19
CA GLY A 209 -5.92 -4.84 -1.26
C GLY A 209 -6.57 -3.56 -1.77
N ILE A 210 -6.55 -3.41 -3.08
CA ILE A 210 -7.18 -2.30 -3.79
C ILE A 210 -7.90 -2.82 -5.04
N PHE A 211 -9.10 -2.34 -5.27
CA PHE A 211 -9.79 -2.45 -6.54
C PHE A 211 -9.58 -1.19 -7.37
N SER A 212 -9.40 -1.37 -8.67
CA SER A 212 -9.35 -0.29 -9.64
C SER A 212 -10.28 -0.60 -10.80
N ILE A 213 -11.22 0.29 -11.11
CA ILE A 213 -12.17 0.09 -12.21
C ILE A 213 -11.46 -0.10 -13.55
N THR A 214 -10.36 0.60 -13.78
CA THR A 214 -9.55 0.45 -14.99
C THR A 214 -8.85 -0.93 -15.06
N GLN A 215 -8.40 -1.44 -13.92
CA GLN A 215 -7.80 -2.77 -13.84
C GLN A 215 -8.85 -3.84 -14.10
N ILE A 216 -10.04 -3.69 -13.51
CA ILE A 216 -11.18 -4.59 -13.73
C ILE A 216 -11.58 -4.59 -15.20
N ALA A 217 -11.71 -3.41 -15.84
CA ALA A 217 -12.01 -3.30 -17.26
C ALA A 217 -11.01 -4.07 -18.12
N ARG A 218 -9.71 -3.90 -17.84
CA ARG A 218 -8.66 -4.60 -18.56
C ARG A 218 -8.73 -6.12 -18.39
N GLN A 219 -9.04 -6.61 -17.19
CA GLN A 219 -9.17 -8.04 -16.91
C GLN A 219 -10.44 -8.66 -17.51
N LEU A 220 -11.47 -7.84 -17.74
CA LEU A 220 -12.66 -8.21 -18.51
C LEU A 220 -12.44 -8.15 -20.04
N GLY A 221 -11.21 -7.88 -20.50
CA GLY A 221 -10.87 -7.79 -21.92
C GLY A 221 -11.35 -6.52 -22.62
N LEU A 222 -11.76 -5.50 -21.88
CA LEU A 222 -12.19 -4.23 -22.44
C LEU A 222 -10.98 -3.38 -22.90
N PRO A 223 -11.11 -2.62 -24.01
CA PRO A 223 -10.04 -1.76 -24.47
C PRO A 223 -9.70 -0.68 -23.45
N PRO A 224 -8.43 -0.22 -23.41
CA PRO A 224 -8.03 0.87 -22.53
C PRO A 224 -8.86 2.12 -22.79
N GLN A 225 -9.45 2.68 -21.73
CA GLN A 225 -10.22 3.91 -21.81
C GLN A 225 -9.39 5.13 -21.41
N PRO A 226 -9.68 6.33 -21.95
CA PRO A 226 -9.06 7.58 -21.52
C PRO A 226 -9.28 7.81 -20.03
N VAL A 227 -8.27 8.41 -19.37
CA VAL A 227 -8.25 8.63 -17.90
C VAL A 227 -9.46 9.45 -17.41
N HIS A 228 -10.02 10.28 -18.29
CA HIS A 228 -11.05 11.26 -17.95
C HIS A 228 -12.48 10.79 -18.16
N ASP A 229 -12.69 9.59 -18.73
CA ASP A 229 -14.04 9.12 -19.08
C ASP A 229 -14.44 7.91 -18.22
N ILE A 230 -14.65 8.19 -16.93
CA ILE A 230 -15.02 7.16 -15.93
C ILE A 230 -16.41 6.63 -16.21
N ASP A 231 -17.35 7.51 -16.55
CA ASP A 231 -18.74 7.12 -16.79
C ASP A 231 -18.82 6.16 -17.97
N ARG A 232 -18.04 6.43 -19.02
CA ARG A 232 -17.94 5.53 -20.15
C ARG A 232 -17.33 4.18 -19.76
N THR A 233 -16.30 4.19 -18.90
CA THR A 233 -15.72 2.94 -18.40
C THR A 233 -16.77 2.10 -17.67
N PHE A 234 -17.60 2.70 -16.82
CA PHE A 234 -18.68 2.00 -16.15
C PHE A 234 -19.73 1.49 -17.12
N VAL A 235 -20.14 2.29 -18.11
CA VAL A 235 -21.12 1.86 -19.13
C VAL A 235 -20.60 0.66 -19.92
N GLU A 236 -19.35 0.66 -20.34
CA GLU A 236 -18.75 -0.46 -21.08
C GLU A 236 -18.61 -1.72 -20.23
N ILE A 237 -18.17 -1.58 -18.96
CA ILE A 237 -18.11 -2.71 -18.05
C ILE A 237 -19.51 -3.27 -17.81
N MET A 238 -20.51 -2.43 -17.53
CA MET A 238 -21.88 -2.87 -17.32
C MET A 238 -22.43 -3.61 -18.55
N ALA A 239 -22.16 -3.12 -19.76
CA ALA A 239 -22.55 -3.80 -20.99
C ALA A 239 -21.83 -5.16 -21.18
N ALA A 240 -20.58 -5.28 -20.72
CA ALA A 240 -19.82 -6.53 -20.80
C ALA A 240 -20.29 -7.58 -19.78
N ILE A 241 -20.65 -7.16 -18.57
CA ILE A 241 -21.08 -8.08 -17.49
C ILE A 241 -22.55 -8.48 -17.56
N THR A 242 -23.36 -7.82 -18.40
CA THR A 242 -24.80 -8.12 -18.58
C THR A 242 -25.05 -9.08 -19.78
N ARG A 243 -24.01 -9.35 -20.57
CA ARG A 243 -24.06 -10.33 -21.67
C ARG A 243 -23.80 -11.75 -21.20
#